data_1b1e11e49583930b356a3a79632d8f8e
#
_entry.id   1b1e11e49583930b356a3a79632d8f8e
#
_cell.length_a   1.000
_cell.length_b   1.000
_cell.length_c   1.000
_cell.angle_alpha   90.00
_cell.angle_beta   90.00
_cell.angle_gamma   90.00
#
_symmetry.space_group_name_H-M   'P 1'
#
loop_
_entity.id
_entity.type
_entity.pdbx_description
1 polymer ?
#
loop_
_entity_poly.entity_id
_entity_poly.type
_entity_poly.pdbx_seq_one_letter_code
_entity_poly.pdbx_strand_id
1 'polypeptide(L)'
;MKKNAFFFAFIRENCTLVYYKPRYFLEDFMHIAIAGNIGSGKTTLTSLLAKHYKWTPHYEDADDNPYLNDFYDDMQRWSFNLQVYFLNSRFGQVQEIRQGKQKVVQDRTIYEDAYIFAPNLHAMGLMTTRDYENYFSLFKLMDSLVKAPDLIIYLRASVPTLVKQIQKRGRDYENSIRLDYLKRLNERYEAWITTYEGGKLLIVDIDEVNFSESKEDLGKVIRMIDAEVNGLFK
;
A
#
# COMPACT_ATOMS: atom_id res chain seq x y z
N MET A 1 6.14 -5.84 35.84
CA MET A 1 5.63 -4.74 36.68
C MET A 1 6.55 -3.53 36.53
N LYS A 2 6.22 -2.56 35.65
CA LYS A 2 6.93 -1.27 35.58
C LYS A 2 5.97 -0.19 36.08
N LYS A 3 6.41 0.49 37.17
CA LYS A 3 5.66 1.52 37.88
C LYS A 3 5.53 2.78 36.99
N ASN A 4 4.30 3.25 36.83
CA ASN A 4 4.01 4.57 36.29
C ASN A 4 4.47 5.64 37.27
N ALA A 5 5.46 6.44 36.91
CA ALA A 5 5.87 7.60 37.66
C ALA A 5 4.95 8.79 37.32
N PHE A 6 4.12 9.17 38.29
CA PHE A 6 3.37 10.43 38.22
C PHE A 6 4.28 11.56 38.75
N PHE A 7 4.59 12.54 37.90
CA PHE A 7 5.20 13.77 38.35
C PHE A 7 4.11 14.78 38.70
N PHE A 8 4.04 15.15 39.98
CA PHE A 8 3.22 16.27 40.47
C PHE A 8 4.07 17.54 40.54
N ALA A 9 3.73 18.56 39.78
CA ALA A 9 4.25 19.90 40.01
C ALA A 9 3.22 20.69 40.80
N PHE A 10 3.59 21.12 42.01
CA PHE A 10 2.78 22.04 42.85
C PHE A 10 3.08 23.48 42.48
N ILE A 11 2.09 24.22 42.00
CA ILE A 11 2.12 25.67 41.97
C ILE A 11 1.00 26.14 42.88
N ARG A 12 1.38 26.86 43.98
CA ARG A 12 0.48 27.49 44.92
C ARG A 12 0.09 28.86 44.32
N GLU A 13 -1.18 29.02 43.93
CA GLU A 13 -2.04 30.17 44.20
C GLU A 13 -3.36 29.98 43.45
N ASN A 14 -4.44 29.99 44.26
CA ASN A 14 -5.86 29.85 43.86
C ASN A 14 -6.31 28.48 43.36
N CYS A 15 -6.99 27.75 44.23
CA CYS A 15 -7.65 26.45 44.05
C CYS A 15 -8.49 26.32 42.77
N THR A 16 -7.86 26.09 41.65
CA THR A 16 -8.49 25.48 40.47
C THR A 16 -7.57 24.31 40.05
N LEU A 17 -7.99 23.09 40.30
CA LEU A 17 -7.34 21.89 39.83
C LEU A 17 -7.44 21.87 38.28
N VAL A 18 -6.47 22.46 37.60
CA VAL A 18 -6.30 22.27 36.17
C VAL A 18 -5.70 20.88 35.98
N TYR A 19 -6.53 19.92 35.67
CA TYR A 19 -6.06 18.64 35.19
C TYR A 19 -5.31 18.87 33.87
N TYR A 20 -3.99 19.03 33.96
CA TYR A 20 -3.14 18.93 32.79
C TYR A 20 -3.19 17.45 32.37
N LYS A 21 -4.10 17.10 31.46
CA LYS A 21 -4.01 15.86 30.73
C LYS A 21 -2.65 15.94 30.02
N PRO A 22 -1.64 15.09 30.36
CA PRO A 22 -0.42 15.13 29.59
C PRO A 22 -0.88 14.96 28.14
N ARG A 23 -0.53 15.92 27.27
CA ARG A 23 -0.52 15.68 25.85
C ARG A 23 0.48 14.53 25.70
N TYR A 24 -0.03 13.30 25.74
CA TYR A 24 0.73 12.20 25.19
C TYR A 24 1.03 12.72 23.79
N PHE A 25 2.30 12.98 23.51
CA PHE A 25 2.80 12.95 22.18
C PHE A 25 2.33 11.58 21.66
N LEU A 26 1.22 11.55 20.97
CA LEU A 26 0.88 10.46 20.10
C LEU A 26 2.11 10.37 19.23
N GLU A 27 2.93 9.39 19.52
CA GLU A 27 4.09 9.08 18.70
C GLU A 27 3.56 9.15 17.28
N ASP A 28 4.21 9.94 16.49
CA ASP A 28 3.85 10.40 15.17
C ASP A 28 3.87 9.23 14.17
N PHE A 29 3.22 8.10 14.53
CA PHE A 29 3.06 6.94 13.68
C PHE A 29 2.10 7.29 12.55
N MET A 30 2.52 7.04 11.32
CA MET A 30 1.70 7.18 10.13
C MET A 30 2.08 6.08 9.15
N HIS A 31 1.11 5.33 8.68
CA HIS A 31 1.28 4.31 7.66
C HIS A 31 0.51 4.73 6.41
N ILE A 32 1.23 5.20 5.40
CA ILE A 32 0.70 5.44 4.05
C ILE A 32 1.07 4.28 3.16
N ALA A 33 0.12 3.76 2.41
CA ALA A 33 0.37 2.73 1.41
C ALA A 33 0.02 3.24 0.00
N ILE A 34 0.80 2.84 -0.99
CA ILE A 34 0.59 3.20 -2.39
C ILE A 34 0.10 1.98 -3.14
N ALA A 35 -1.12 2.08 -3.66
CA ALA A 35 -1.78 1.05 -4.45
C ALA A 35 -1.85 1.43 -5.93
N GLY A 36 -1.94 0.45 -6.80
CA GLY A 36 -2.10 0.66 -8.23
C GLY A 36 -1.58 -0.49 -9.09
N ASN A 37 -1.98 -0.51 -10.34
CA ASN A 37 -1.67 -1.59 -11.27
C ASN A 37 -0.17 -1.70 -11.58
N ILE A 38 0.24 -2.76 -12.25
CA ILE A 38 1.60 -2.94 -12.77
C ILE A 38 1.92 -1.76 -13.69
N GLY A 39 3.08 -1.12 -13.48
CA GLY A 39 3.49 0.04 -14.27
C GLY A 39 2.94 1.39 -13.78
N SER A 40 2.11 1.47 -12.74
CA SER A 40 1.53 2.74 -12.27
C SER A 40 2.51 3.68 -11.55
N GLY A 41 3.76 3.27 -11.31
CA GLY A 41 4.78 4.13 -10.68
C GLY A 41 4.79 4.10 -9.15
N LYS A 42 4.19 3.10 -8.52
CA LYS A 42 4.16 2.94 -7.04
C LYS A 42 5.53 3.09 -6.40
N THR A 43 6.49 2.29 -6.83
CA THR A 43 7.86 2.28 -6.28
C THR A 43 8.54 3.66 -6.41
N THR A 44 8.32 4.34 -7.53
CA THR A 44 8.83 5.70 -7.77
C THR A 44 8.22 6.67 -6.78
N LEU A 45 6.88 6.67 -6.62
CA LEU A 45 6.22 7.56 -5.68
C LEU A 45 6.61 7.24 -4.23
N THR A 46 6.72 5.96 -3.85
CA THR A 46 7.21 5.52 -2.53
C THR A 46 8.57 6.14 -2.23
N SER A 47 9.52 6.05 -3.15
CA SER A 47 10.86 6.63 -3.00
C SER A 47 10.83 8.16 -2.86
N LEU A 48 10.03 8.85 -3.71
CA LEU A 48 9.92 10.30 -3.69
C LEU A 48 9.28 10.82 -2.40
N LEU A 49 8.21 10.19 -1.91
CA LEU A 49 7.56 10.55 -0.66
C LEU A 49 8.43 10.24 0.56
N ALA A 50 9.09 9.08 0.59
CA ALA A 50 10.01 8.72 1.65
C ALA A 50 11.14 9.76 1.77
N LYS A 51 11.71 10.19 0.64
CA LYS A 51 12.73 11.25 0.61
C LYS A 51 12.18 12.61 1.06
N HIS A 52 10.98 12.99 0.58
CA HIS A 52 10.37 14.29 0.89
C HIS A 52 10.04 14.42 2.38
N TYR A 53 9.35 13.42 2.93
CA TYR A 53 8.89 13.44 4.33
C TYR A 53 9.94 12.91 5.31
N LYS A 54 11.06 12.35 4.83
CA LYS A 54 12.06 11.61 5.63
C LYS A 54 11.44 10.43 6.39
N TRP A 55 10.51 9.72 5.74
CA TRP A 55 9.85 8.53 6.25
C TRP A 55 10.55 7.26 5.78
N THR A 56 10.30 6.15 6.47
CA THR A 56 10.88 4.85 6.11
C THR A 56 10.09 4.23 4.94
N PRO A 57 10.73 3.94 3.79
CA PRO A 57 10.07 3.21 2.71
C PRO A 57 10.07 1.71 2.98
N HIS A 58 8.97 1.03 2.67
CA HIS A 58 8.88 -0.42 2.54
C HIS A 58 8.54 -0.76 1.09
N TYR A 59 9.49 -1.34 0.40
CA TYR A 59 9.34 -1.70 -1.02
C TYR A 59 8.78 -3.11 -1.17
N GLU A 60 8.10 -3.35 -2.31
CA GLU A 60 7.75 -4.69 -2.75
C GLU A 60 9.02 -5.45 -3.11
N ASP A 61 9.18 -6.62 -2.51
CA ASP A 61 10.29 -7.54 -2.80
C ASP A 61 9.91 -8.45 -3.98
N ALA A 62 9.83 -7.84 -5.16
CA ALA A 62 9.46 -8.57 -6.39
C ALA A 62 10.67 -9.24 -7.04
N ASP A 63 11.84 -8.60 -6.98
CA ASP A 63 13.02 -9.07 -7.70
C ASP A 63 13.65 -10.33 -7.05
N ASP A 64 13.48 -10.50 -5.72
CA ASP A 64 13.92 -11.70 -4.97
C ASP A 64 12.82 -12.78 -4.84
N ASN A 65 11.68 -12.62 -5.53
CA ASN A 65 10.59 -13.57 -5.48
C ASN A 65 10.92 -14.83 -6.30
N PRO A 66 11.08 -16.02 -5.66
CA PRO A 66 11.51 -17.23 -6.34
C PRO A 66 10.48 -17.81 -7.32
N TYR A 67 9.21 -17.34 -7.26
CA TYR A 67 8.13 -17.85 -8.11
C TYR A 67 7.79 -16.93 -9.28
N LEU A 68 8.33 -15.71 -9.34
CA LEU A 68 7.84 -14.71 -10.27
C LEU A 68 8.15 -15.06 -11.73
N ASN A 69 9.35 -15.54 -12.02
CA ASN A 69 9.73 -15.99 -13.37
C ASN A 69 8.93 -17.23 -13.78
N ASP A 70 8.88 -18.23 -12.92
CA ASP A 70 8.13 -19.47 -13.16
C ASP A 70 6.64 -19.20 -13.38
N PHE A 71 6.08 -18.22 -12.67
CA PHE A 71 4.69 -17.81 -12.82
C PHE A 71 4.42 -17.24 -14.22
N TYR A 72 5.29 -16.39 -14.75
CA TYR A 72 5.08 -15.85 -16.10
C TYR A 72 5.29 -16.91 -17.19
N ASP A 73 6.07 -17.96 -16.93
CA ASP A 73 6.24 -19.10 -17.83
C ASP A 73 5.04 -20.05 -17.78
N ASP A 74 4.52 -20.37 -16.60
CA ASP A 74 3.34 -21.23 -16.39
C ASP A 74 2.44 -20.66 -15.25
N MET A 75 1.58 -19.71 -15.63
CA MET A 75 0.68 -19.06 -14.67
C MET A 75 -0.25 -20.06 -13.96
N GLN A 76 -0.73 -21.10 -14.66
CA GLN A 76 -1.65 -22.07 -14.07
C GLN A 76 -0.99 -22.88 -12.96
N ARG A 77 0.26 -23.29 -13.18
CA ARG A 77 1.02 -24.09 -12.20
C ARG A 77 1.39 -23.25 -10.97
N TRP A 78 1.78 -22.00 -11.14
CA TRP A 78 2.44 -21.21 -10.11
C TRP A 78 1.59 -20.12 -9.46
N SER A 79 0.35 -19.87 -9.93
CA SER A 79 -0.54 -18.83 -9.41
C SER A 79 -0.72 -18.89 -7.91
N PHE A 80 -1.06 -20.06 -7.35
CA PHE A 80 -1.29 -20.21 -5.92
C PHE A 80 -0.02 -19.96 -5.11
N ASN A 81 1.10 -20.55 -5.52
CA ASN A 81 2.40 -20.41 -4.84
C ASN A 81 2.84 -18.95 -4.80
N LEU A 82 2.75 -18.24 -5.93
CA LEU A 82 3.09 -16.83 -6.04
C LEU A 82 2.23 -15.97 -5.12
N GLN A 83 0.92 -16.18 -5.12
CA GLN A 83 0.00 -15.38 -4.30
C GLN A 83 0.20 -15.63 -2.80
N VAL A 84 0.48 -16.86 -2.38
CA VAL A 84 0.82 -17.17 -0.98
C VAL A 84 2.15 -16.53 -0.59
N TYR A 85 3.15 -16.54 -1.46
CA TYR A 85 4.43 -15.88 -1.20
C TYR A 85 4.26 -14.37 -0.98
N PHE A 86 3.55 -13.68 -1.89
CA PHE A 86 3.30 -12.25 -1.74
C PHE A 86 2.49 -11.92 -0.48
N LEU A 87 1.44 -12.69 -0.19
CA LEU A 87 0.64 -12.50 1.01
C LEU A 87 1.50 -12.61 2.27
N ASN A 88 2.34 -13.63 2.36
CA ASN A 88 3.24 -13.85 3.50
C ASN A 88 4.26 -12.71 3.65
N SER A 89 4.93 -12.30 2.56
CA SER A 89 5.90 -11.21 2.56
C SER A 89 5.26 -9.90 3.01
N ARG A 90 4.09 -9.53 2.45
CA ARG A 90 3.39 -8.28 2.81
C ARG A 90 2.83 -8.30 4.22
N PHE A 91 2.33 -9.44 4.68
CA PHE A 91 1.89 -9.57 6.07
C PHE A 91 3.04 -9.35 7.04
N GLY A 92 4.22 -9.93 6.76
CA GLY A 92 5.44 -9.67 7.52
C GLY A 92 5.79 -8.18 7.56
N GLN A 93 5.79 -7.50 6.41
CA GLN A 93 6.02 -6.05 6.34
C GLN A 93 5.00 -5.25 7.18
N VAL A 94 3.70 -5.58 7.10
CA VAL A 94 2.69 -4.88 7.90
C VAL A 94 2.91 -5.11 9.39
N GLN A 95 3.32 -6.31 9.81
CA GLN A 95 3.68 -6.57 11.20
C GLN A 95 4.88 -5.73 11.66
N GLU A 96 5.94 -5.65 10.87
CA GLU A 96 7.11 -4.81 11.15
C GLU A 96 6.73 -3.33 11.26
N ILE A 97 5.93 -2.82 10.31
CA ILE A 97 5.42 -1.46 10.33
C ILE A 97 4.64 -1.19 11.62
N ARG A 98 3.77 -2.11 12.04
CA ARG A 98 2.94 -1.95 13.25
C ARG A 98 3.70 -2.08 14.57
N GLN A 99 4.79 -2.84 14.58
CA GLN A 99 5.69 -2.93 15.74
C GLN A 99 6.64 -1.72 15.82
N GLY A 100 6.94 -1.12 14.67
CA GLY A 100 7.73 0.11 14.58
C GLY A 100 6.93 1.32 15.06
N LYS A 101 7.66 2.39 15.42
CA LYS A 101 7.08 3.68 15.84
C LYS A 101 7.40 4.78 14.84
N GLN A 102 7.62 4.41 13.59
CA GLN A 102 8.06 5.33 12.54
C GLN A 102 6.93 5.64 11.58
N LYS A 103 7.03 6.78 10.92
CA LYS A 103 6.21 7.11 9.76
C LYS A 103 6.72 6.34 8.56
N VAL A 104 5.81 5.68 7.83
CA VAL A 104 6.14 4.72 6.79
C VAL A 104 5.37 4.98 5.51
N VAL A 105 6.03 4.78 4.38
CA VAL A 105 5.41 4.67 3.05
C VAL A 105 5.64 3.26 2.53
N GLN A 106 4.56 2.51 2.29
CA GLN A 106 4.59 1.14 1.79
C GLN A 106 4.21 1.09 0.31
N ASP A 107 5.03 0.38 -0.49
CA ASP A 107 4.74 0.05 -1.89
C ASP A 107 3.89 -1.22 -1.93
N ARG A 108 2.61 -1.08 -2.29
CA ARG A 108 1.59 -2.12 -2.38
C ARG A 108 1.13 -2.67 -1.02
N THR A 109 -0.11 -3.11 -0.98
CA THR A 109 -0.79 -3.64 0.22
C THR A 109 -1.14 -5.11 0.07
N ILE A 110 -1.49 -5.77 1.18
CA ILE A 110 -2.06 -7.13 1.17
C ILE A 110 -3.44 -7.18 0.51
N TYR A 111 -4.14 -6.05 0.44
CA TYR A 111 -5.48 -5.94 -0.15
C TYR A 111 -5.46 -6.15 -1.66
N GLU A 112 -4.41 -5.68 -2.34
CA GLU A 112 -4.28 -5.82 -3.78
C GLU A 112 -4.11 -7.29 -4.19
N ASP A 113 -3.37 -8.09 -3.41
CA ASP A 113 -3.25 -9.52 -3.65
C ASP A 113 -4.59 -10.24 -3.52
N ALA A 114 -5.34 -9.91 -2.46
CA ALA A 114 -6.59 -10.58 -2.13
C ALA A 114 -7.79 -10.14 -2.98
N TYR A 115 -7.86 -8.86 -3.33
CA TYR A 115 -9.02 -8.31 -4.05
C TYR A 115 -8.80 -8.10 -5.54
N ILE A 116 -7.54 -8.08 -6.00
CA ILE A 116 -7.20 -7.83 -7.40
C ILE A 116 -6.55 -9.06 -8.04
N PHE A 117 -5.37 -9.47 -7.55
CA PHE A 117 -4.57 -10.50 -8.23
C PHE A 117 -5.15 -11.91 -8.10
N ALA A 118 -5.37 -12.40 -6.90
CA ALA A 118 -5.89 -13.75 -6.69
C ALA A 118 -7.27 -13.97 -7.34
N PRO A 119 -8.28 -13.09 -7.17
CA PRO A 119 -9.56 -13.27 -7.85
C PRO A 119 -9.45 -13.09 -9.38
N ASN A 120 -8.48 -12.34 -9.89
CA ASN A 120 -8.24 -12.28 -11.33
C ASN A 120 -7.73 -13.63 -11.88
N LEU A 121 -6.76 -14.22 -11.19
CA LEU A 121 -6.22 -15.53 -11.56
C LEU A 121 -7.28 -16.63 -11.50
N HIS A 122 -8.12 -16.60 -10.46
CA HIS A 122 -9.27 -17.51 -10.35
C HIS A 122 -10.27 -17.32 -11.50
N ALA A 123 -10.68 -16.09 -11.81
CA ALA A 123 -11.61 -15.79 -12.90
C ALA A 123 -11.06 -16.14 -14.29
N MET A 124 -9.75 -16.18 -14.45
CA MET A 124 -9.09 -16.62 -15.69
C MET A 124 -8.89 -18.16 -15.76
N GLY A 125 -9.30 -18.91 -14.73
CA GLY A 125 -9.07 -20.35 -14.65
C GLY A 125 -7.62 -20.76 -14.37
N LEU A 126 -6.78 -19.80 -13.97
CA LEU A 126 -5.37 -20.01 -13.64
C LEU A 126 -5.15 -20.40 -12.17
N MET A 127 -6.17 -20.28 -11.34
CA MET A 127 -6.22 -20.75 -9.95
C MET A 127 -7.51 -21.52 -9.74
N THR A 128 -7.45 -22.70 -9.12
CA THR A 128 -8.67 -23.49 -8.85
C THR A 128 -9.55 -22.80 -7.80
N THR A 129 -10.84 -23.10 -7.80
CA THR A 129 -11.76 -22.57 -6.77
C THR A 129 -11.31 -22.97 -5.36
N ARG A 130 -10.88 -24.23 -5.17
CA ARG A 130 -10.36 -24.70 -3.87
C ARG A 130 -9.14 -23.91 -3.41
N ASP A 131 -8.19 -23.64 -4.30
CA ASP A 131 -6.97 -22.91 -3.98
C ASP A 131 -7.29 -21.43 -3.68
N TYR A 132 -8.20 -20.83 -4.45
CA TYR A 132 -8.65 -19.47 -4.22
C TYR A 132 -9.38 -19.31 -2.87
N GLU A 133 -10.29 -20.22 -2.53
CA GLU A 133 -11.00 -20.19 -1.25
C GLU A 133 -10.04 -20.36 -0.07
N ASN A 134 -9.08 -21.28 -0.19
CA ASN A 134 -8.04 -21.47 0.83
C ASN A 134 -7.16 -20.23 0.99
N TYR A 135 -6.71 -19.64 -0.11
CA TYR A 135 -5.95 -18.39 -0.11
C TYR A 135 -6.72 -17.26 0.56
N PHE A 136 -8.00 -17.08 0.19
CA PHE A 136 -8.81 -15.99 0.71
C PHE A 136 -9.15 -16.17 2.20
N SER A 137 -9.31 -17.41 2.65
CA SER A 137 -9.45 -17.74 4.09
C SER A 137 -8.19 -17.36 4.87
N LEU A 138 -7.01 -17.69 4.33
CA LEU A 138 -5.72 -17.30 4.92
C LEU A 138 -5.57 -15.77 4.99
N PHE A 139 -5.88 -15.06 3.89
CA PHE A 139 -5.88 -13.60 3.88
C PHE A 139 -6.79 -13.02 4.97
N LYS A 140 -8.03 -13.49 5.09
CA LYS A 140 -8.97 -13.00 6.11
C LYS A 140 -8.44 -13.18 7.54
N LEU A 141 -7.79 -14.31 7.80
CA LEU A 141 -7.16 -14.55 9.10
C LEU A 141 -6.05 -13.53 9.35
N MET A 142 -5.15 -13.31 8.38
CA MET A 142 -4.05 -12.36 8.49
C MET A 142 -4.55 -10.91 8.62
N ASP A 143 -5.55 -10.50 7.84
CA ASP A 143 -6.16 -9.19 7.89
C ASP A 143 -6.78 -8.87 9.26
N SER A 144 -7.39 -9.87 9.91
CA SER A 144 -7.95 -9.72 11.25
C SER A 144 -6.91 -9.44 12.35
N LEU A 145 -5.63 -9.67 12.08
CA LEU A 145 -4.50 -9.49 13.01
C LEU A 145 -3.78 -8.15 12.82
N VAL A 146 -4.10 -7.40 11.78
CA VAL A 146 -3.43 -6.14 11.45
C VAL A 146 -4.44 -5.00 11.28
N LYS A 147 -3.95 -3.76 11.38
CA LYS A 147 -4.76 -2.57 11.10
C LYS A 147 -4.46 -2.08 9.68
N ALA A 148 -5.47 -1.65 8.96
CA ALA A 148 -5.31 -1.04 7.64
C ALA A 148 -4.39 0.20 7.68
N PRO A 149 -3.77 0.59 6.56
CA PRO A 149 -3.05 1.86 6.42
C PRO A 149 -3.92 3.06 6.81
N ASP A 150 -3.29 4.10 7.35
CA ASP A 150 -4.01 5.34 7.72
C ASP A 150 -4.46 6.11 6.46
N LEU A 151 -3.74 5.92 5.34
CA LEU A 151 -4.11 6.44 4.02
C LEU A 151 -3.65 5.46 2.93
N ILE A 152 -4.53 5.13 2.00
CA ILE A 152 -4.16 4.51 0.71
C ILE A 152 -4.12 5.59 -0.37
N ILE A 153 -3.03 5.66 -1.11
CA ILE A 153 -2.89 6.47 -2.33
C ILE A 153 -3.04 5.53 -3.52
N TYR A 154 -4.16 5.61 -4.22
CA TYR A 154 -4.38 4.83 -5.43
C TYR A 154 -3.89 5.58 -6.67
N LEU A 155 -2.92 5.01 -7.38
CA LEU A 155 -2.43 5.52 -8.65
C LEU A 155 -3.32 4.99 -9.78
N ARG A 156 -4.31 5.79 -10.19
CA ARG A 156 -5.18 5.50 -11.33
C ARG A 156 -4.41 5.74 -12.62
N ALA A 157 -4.52 4.82 -13.55
CA ALA A 157 -3.91 4.93 -14.87
C ALA A 157 -4.76 4.29 -15.95
N SER A 158 -4.72 4.84 -17.16
CA SER A 158 -5.22 4.15 -18.35
C SER A 158 -4.29 3.00 -18.75
N VAL A 159 -4.83 1.98 -19.39
CA VAL A 159 -4.03 0.84 -19.87
C VAL A 159 -2.90 1.28 -20.82
N PRO A 160 -3.10 2.23 -21.76
CA PRO A 160 -2.00 2.75 -22.58
C PRO A 160 -0.85 3.34 -21.77
N THR A 161 -1.15 4.10 -20.72
CA THR A 161 -0.13 4.66 -19.82
C THR A 161 0.65 3.57 -19.10
N LEU A 162 -0.05 2.54 -18.59
CA LEU A 162 0.60 1.40 -17.94
C LEU A 162 1.55 0.67 -18.88
N VAL A 163 1.11 0.38 -20.10
CA VAL A 163 1.95 -0.28 -21.12
C VAL A 163 3.20 0.54 -21.42
N LYS A 164 3.05 1.86 -21.62
CA LYS A 164 4.18 2.76 -21.85
C LYS A 164 5.19 2.74 -20.71
N GLN A 165 4.70 2.76 -19.45
CA GLN A 165 5.56 2.73 -18.27
C GLN A 165 6.27 1.38 -18.08
N ILE A 166 5.58 0.27 -18.34
CA ILE A 166 6.14 -1.09 -18.30
C ILE A 166 7.27 -1.20 -19.34
N GLN A 167 7.03 -0.79 -20.57
CA GLN A 167 8.05 -0.80 -21.65
C GLN A 167 9.25 0.08 -21.30
N LYS A 168 9.01 1.29 -20.73
CA LYS A 168 10.09 2.19 -20.29
C LYS A 168 10.96 1.57 -19.19
N ARG A 169 10.35 0.80 -18.28
CA ARG A 169 11.04 0.13 -17.18
C ARG A 169 11.91 -1.04 -17.65
N GLY A 170 11.44 -1.81 -18.64
CA GLY A 170 12.22 -2.84 -19.35
C GLY A 170 12.63 -4.03 -18.51
N ARG A 171 11.80 -4.50 -17.57
CA ARG A 171 12.02 -5.77 -16.86
C ARG A 171 11.73 -6.95 -17.77
N ASP A 172 12.65 -7.92 -17.87
CA ASP A 172 12.57 -9.04 -18.83
C ASP A 172 11.29 -9.86 -18.68
N TYR A 173 10.88 -10.19 -17.45
CA TYR A 173 9.66 -10.98 -17.19
C TYR A 173 8.37 -10.20 -17.52
N GLU A 174 8.43 -8.88 -17.57
CA GLU A 174 7.26 -8.05 -17.91
C GLU A 174 6.94 -8.05 -19.42
N ASN A 175 7.89 -8.47 -20.26
CA ASN A 175 7.65 -8.62 -21.70
C ASN A 175 6.60 -9.68 -22.01
N SER A 176 6.35 -10.63 -21.09
CA SER A 176 5.33 -11.68 -21.22
C SER A 176 3.95 -11.28 -20.70
N ILE A 177 3.82 -10.07 -20.10
CA ILE A 177 2.53 -9.58 -19.61
C ILE A 177 1.56 -9.35 -20.78
N ARG A 178 0.48 -10.10 -20.77
CA ARG A 178 -0.57 -9.98 -21.79
C ARG A 178 -1.42 -8.74 -21.52
N LEU A 179 -1.81 -8.08 -22.61
CA LEU A 179 -2.64 -6.87 -22.54
C LEU A 179 -4.01 -7.13 -21.90
N ASP A 180 -4.61 -8.30 -22.16
CA ASP A 180 -5.90 -8.67 -21.57
C ASP A 180 -5.78 -8.91 -20.04
N TYR A 181 -4.65 -9.44 -19.57
CA TYR A 181 -4.36 -9.57 -18.14
C TYR A 181 -4.28 -8.20 -17.47
N LEU A 182 -3.48 -7.28 -18.03
CA LEU A 182 -3.31 -5.93 -17.50
C LEU A 182 -4.65 -5.15 -17.47
N LYS A 183 -5.47 -5.29 -18.51
CA LYS A 183 -6.80 -4.69 -18.59
C LYS A 183 -7.74 -5.21 -17.51
N ARG A 184 -7.80 -6.53 -17.32
CA ARG A 184 -8.62 -7.14 -16.25
C ARG A 184 -8.19 -6.70 -14.85
N LEU A 185 -6.89 -6.59 -14.59
CA LEU A 185 -6.39 -6.02 -13.33
C LEU A 185 -6.90 -4.59 -13.16
N ASN A 186 -6.83 -3.76 -14.21
CA ASN A 186 -7.29 -2.37 -14.14
C ASN A 186 -8.77 -2.26 -13.80
N GLU A 187 -9.61 -3.07 -14.43
CA GLU A 187 -11.05 -3.15 -14.14
C GLU A 187 -11.31 -3.55 -12.68
N ARG A 188 -10.51 -4.48 -12.13
CA ARG A 188 -10.62 -4.89 -10.72
C ARG A 188 -10.18 -3.81 -9.74
N TYR A 189 -9.14 -3.05 -10.09
CA TYR A 189 -8.73 -1.90 -9.27
C TYR A 189 -9.85 -0.88 -9.18
N GLU A 190 -10.46 -0.49 -10.30
CA GLU A 190 -11.58 0.46 -10.29
C GLU A 190 -12.76 -0.07 -9.46
N ALA A 191 -13.11 -1.36 -9.59
CA ALA A 191 -14.18 -1.96 -8.80
C ALA A 191 -13.84 -1.98 -7.30
N TRP A 192 -12.60 -2.34 -6.92
CA TRP A 192 -12.18 -2.39 -5.52
C TRP A 192 -12.18 -1.00 -4.88
N ILE A 193 -11.65 0.00 -5.57
CA ILE A 193 -11.55 1.37 -5.06
C ILE A 193 -12.92 1.99 -4.77
N THR A 194 -13.95 1.63 -5.55
CA THR A 194 -15.33 2.12 -5.30
C THR A 194 -15.96 1.52 -4.02
N THR A 195 -15.42 0.42 -3.52
CA THR A 195 -15.94 -0.30 -2.34
C THR A 195 -14.98 -0.29 -1.15
N TYR A 196 -13.85 0.44 -1.25
CA TYR A 196 -12.87 0.47 -0.18
C TYR A 196 -13.35 1.29 1.02
N GLU A 197 -13.45 0.65 2.19
CA GLU A 197 -13.89 1.24 3.46
C GLU A 197 -12.86 1.12 4.59
N GLY A 198 -11.67 0.57 4.29
CA GLY A 198 -10.65 0.26 5.32
C GLY A 198 -9.96 1.48 5.94
N GLY A 199 -10.12 2.68 5.36
CA GLY A 199 -9.48 3.91 5.81
C GLY A 199 -9.60 5.04 4.79
N LYS A 200 -8.76 6.07 4.93
CA LYS A 200 -8.71 7.17 3.96
C LYS A 200 -8.18 6.68 2.62
N LEU A 201 -8.72 7.24 1.56
CA LEU A 201 -8.35 6.95 0.17
C LEU A 201 -8.12 8.26 -0.58
N LEU A 202 -6.94 8.39 -1.18
CA LEU A 202 -6.60 9.46 -2.12
C LEU A 202 -6.38 8.85 -3.51
N ILE A 203 -7.09 9.35 -4.51
CA ILE A 203 -6.92 8.94 -5.91
C ILE A 203 -6.04 9.97 -6.61
N VAL A 204 -4.96 9.50 -7.24
CA VAL A 204 -4.05 10.31 -8.07
C VAL A 204 -4.11 9.76 -9.49
N ASP A 205 -4.60 10.56 -10.42
CA ASP A 205 -4.65 10.21 -11.84
C ASP A 205 -3.30 10.49 -12.50
N ILE A 206 -2.59 9.41 -12.86
CA ILE A 206 -1.25 9.52 -13.45
C ILE A 206 -1.27 9.72 -14.98
N ASP A 207 -2.43 9.74 -15.59
CA ASP A 207 -2.56 10.21 -16.97
C ASP A 207 -2.47 11.75 -17.02
N GLU A 208 -2.83 12.43 -15.91
CA GLU A 208 -2.82 13.89 -15.79
C GLU A 208 -1.57 14.44 -15.10
N VAL A 209 -0.88 13.62 -14.26
CA VAL A 209 0.28 14.07 -13.47
C VAL A 209 1.49 13.18 -13.70
N ASN A 210 2.64 13.81 -13.98
CA ASN A 210 3.92 13.10 -14.15
C ASN A 210 4.88 13.43 -13.00
N PHE A 211 4.59 12.92 -11.82
CA PHE A 211 5.40 13.16 -10.61
C PHE A 211 6.83 12.63 -10.70
N SER A 212 7.14 11.75 -11.67
CA SER A 212 8.49 11.18 -11.84
C SER A 212 9.44 12.12 -12.57
N GLU A 213 8.92 12.99 -13.46
CA GLU A 213 9.72 13.89 -14.31
C GLU A 213 9.46 15.37 -14.00
N SER A 214 8.28 15.69 -13.43
CA SER A 214 7.86 17.06 -13.12
C SER A 214 7.87 17.31 -11.60
N LYS A 215 8.73 18.24 -11.16
CA LYS A 215 8.73 18.70 -9.75
C LYS A 215 7.43 19.42 -9.37
N GLU A 216 6.78 20.08 -10.34
CA GLU A 216 5.50 20.76 -10.12
C GLU A 216 4.40 19.73 -9.85
N ASP A 217 4.33 18.65 -10.64
CA ASP A 217 3.34 17.60 -10.46
C ASP A 217 3.58 16.82 -9.17
N LEU A 218 4.84 16.52 -8.82
CA LEU A 218 5.15 15.97 -7.52
C LEU A 218 4.66 16.89 -6.39
N GLY A 219 4.87 18.20 -6.52
CA GLY A 219 4.36 19.19 -5.56
C GLY A 219 2.84 19.20 -5.47
N LYS A 220 2.09 18.96 -6.58
CA LYS A 220 0.63 18.80 -6.55
C LYS A 220 0.24 17.56 -5.73
N VAL A 221 0.85 16.42 -6.00
CA VAL A 221 0.60 15.16 -5.27
C VAL A 221 0.88 15.31 -3.77
N ILE A 222 2.00 15.94 -3.41
CA ILE A 222 2.35 16.20 -2.01
C ILE A 222 1.27 17.07 -1.32
N ARG A 223 0.82 18.15 -1.96
CA ARG A 223 -0.26 18.98 -1.39
C ARG A 223 -1.57 18.22 -1.19
N MET A 224 -1.93 17.32 -2.11
CA MET A 224 -3.10 16.46 -1.95
C MET A 224 -2.95 15.53 -0.74
N ILE A 225 -1.77 14.94 -0.58
CA ILE A 225 -1.46 14.07 0.58
C ILE A 225 -1.51 14.86 1.88
N ASP A 226 -0.90 16.04 1.94
CA ASP A 226 -0.89 16.90 3.12
C ASP A 226 -2.30 17.31 3.53
N ALA A 227 -3.18 17.61 2.56
CA ALA A 227 -4.57 17.92 2.82
C ALA A 227 -5.33 16.73 3.45
N GLU A 228 -5.09 15.50 2.97
CA GLU A 228 -5.70 14.30 3.54
C GLU A 228 -5.15 13.94 4.92
N VAL A 229 -3.85 14.06 5.11
CA VAL A 229 -3.18 13.71 6.37
C VAL A 229 -3.46 14.74 7.45
N ASN A 230 -3.32 16.02 7.14
CA ASN A 230 -3.38 17.11 8.11
C ASN A 230 -4.74 17.77 8.20
N GLY A 231 -5.65 17.54 7.25
CA GLY A 231 -6.90 18.27 7.08
C GLY A 231 -6.69 19.65 6.44
N LEU A 232 -7.76 20.19 5.85
CA LEU A 232 -7.72 21.48 5.14
C LEU A 232 -7.59 22.70 6.07
N PHE A 233 -7.80 22.51 7.38
CA PHE A 233 -7.86 23.59 8.37
C PHE A 233 -7.04 23.23 9.61
N LYS A 234 -5.74 23.30 9.48
CA LYS A 234 -4.82 23.38 10.63
C LYS A 234 -4.12 24.71 10.65
#